data_7446155aaae0349a543c4ebbc1d946a9
#
_entry.id   7446155aaae0349a543c4ebbc1d946a9
#
_cell.length_a   1.000
_cell.length_b   1.000
_cell.length_c   1.000
_cell.angle_alpha   90.00
_cell.angle_beta   90.00
_cell.angle_gamma   90.00
#
_symmetry.space_group_name_H-M   'P 1'
#
loop_
_entity.id
_entity.type
_entity.pdbx_description
1 polymer ?
#
loop_
_entity_poly.entity_id
_entity_poly.type
_entity_poly.pdbx_seq_one_letter_code
_entity_poly.pdbx_strand_id
1 'polypeptide(L)'
;MPGEKNFFQTFGEAFAKGDIFTKVSFLVWGLGYIGHGQLMKALLVTLVEGLGLYFLAFYGAPNLAKFGTLGTVKMEMVFDVTTMKNVVNNYDNSFEILLMSMISFVVIAALIAAAMMVVTSNYQLQKIRAAGKKTNNFLQDIKVYLNEKFYVTLLTLPVLGVVVFTIVPLFILIAVAFTNYDQQHMPPNDLFTWVGLTNFFTLFGGGGMTSTFGYSFAKVLTWTLVWAFFATFTTFFGGILLAMFINDKKTKCPKLWRTLFMVTIAVPQFVTLLLVRNFFSNNGIFNTMMANAGVTDFLHNIGLLDKGLSYIPFLTQPGWAMFTIIMINIWIGVPYQMLISTGVLMNIPADMIEAARIDGANPVQMFFRIKLPYLLSVQGPSLVTDFVRNVNNFNVIYLLTQDVFVTNNQQLAQSNAKEIDLLVTWLFRLTQEYYNYKMAAVLGIMVFIVCAVFTVVCFHFINKKEATFS
;
A
#
# COMPACT_ATOMS: atom_id res chain seq x y z
N MET A 1 14.88 -8.90 40.83
CA MET A 1 13.43 -8.99 40.77
C MET A 1 13.11 -10.30 40.08
N PRO A 2 12.19 -11.19 40.56
CA PRO A 2 11.79 -12.37 39.83
C PRO A 2 11.13 -11.87 38.54
N GLY A 3 11.61 -12.35 37.38
CA GLY A 3 11.23 -11.87 36.06
C GLY A 3 9.72 -11.82 35.86
N GLU A 4 9.21 -10.73 35.29
CA GLU A 4 7.81 -10.62 34.87
C GLU A 4 7.48 -11.77 33.93
N LYS A 5 6.54 -12.61 34.36
CA LYS A 5 6.11 -13.77 33.57
C LYS A 5 5.51 -13.28 32.26
N ASN A 6 5.89 -13.87 31.17
CA ASN A 6 5.36 -13.58 29.85
C ASN A 6 3.83 -13.86 29.82
N PHE A 7 3.10 -13.13 28.97
CA PHE A 7 1.64 -13.25 28.80
C PHE A 7 1.18 -14.72 28.64
N PHE A 8 1.83 -15.48 27.76
CA PHE A 8 1.51 -16.90 27.53
C PHE A 8 1.74 -17.80 28.74
N GLN A 9 2.77 -17.50 29.54
CA GLN A 9 3.01 -18.23 30.80
C GLN A 9 1.91 -17.94 31.81
N THR A 10 1.45 -16.69 31.89
CA THR A 10 0.33 -16.30 32.78
C THR A 10 -0.98 -16.95 32.34
N PHE A 11 -1.23 -17.04 31.02
CA PHE A 11 -2.39 -17.74 30.48
C PHE A 11 -2.36 -19.26 30.80
N GLY A 12 -1.21 -19.91 30.63
CA GLY A 12 -1.02 -21.33 31.03
C GLY A 12 -1.23 -21.57 32.52
N GLU A 13 -0.76 -20.64 33.37
CA GLU A 13 -1.02 -20.70 34.82
C GLU A 13 -2.50 -20.49 35.13
N ALA A 14 -3.23 -19.63 34.43
CA ALA A 14 -4.66 -19.42 34.59
C ALA A 14 -5.45 -20.74 34.36
N PHE A 15 -5.05 -21.51 33.36
CA PHE A 15 -5.63 -22.83 33.10
C PHE A 15 -5.35 -23.82 34.22
N ALA A 16 -4.10 -23.91 34.69
CA ALA A 16 -3.66 -24.88 35.69
C ALA A 16 -4.09 -24.52 37.12
N LYS A 17 -3.97 -23.24 37.51
CA LYS A 17 -4.09 -22.73 38.89
C LYS A 17 -5.26 -21.75 39.09
N GLY A 18 -6.04 -21.50 38.05
CA GLY A 18 -7.22 -20.64 38.15
C GLY A 18 -8.29 -21.20 39.07
N ASP A 19 -8.98 -20.30 39.76
CA ASP A 19 -10.18 -20.65 40.52
C ASP A 19 -11.35 -20.98 39.58
N ILE A 20 -12.50 -21.36 40.18
CA ILE A 20 -13.67 -21.73 39.38
C ILE A 20 -14.13 -20.58 38.45
N PHE A 21 -14.06 -19.33 38.92
CA PHE A 21 -14.46 -18.16 38.15
C PHE A 21 -13.51 -17.88 36.99
N THR A 22 -12.20 -17.99 37.23
CA THR A 22 -11.17 -17.89 36.16
C THR A 22 -11.35 -19.02 35.14
N LYS A 23 -11.66 -20.25 35.55
CA LYS A 23 -11.90 -21.37 34.63
C LYS A 23 -13.19 -21.21 33.83
N VAL A 24 -14.27 -20.75 34.43
CA VAL A 24 -15.54 -20.50 33.73
C VAL A 24 -15.38 -19.39 32.69
N SER A 25 -14.47 -18.41 32.89
CA SER A 25 -14.21 -17.36 31.90
C SER A 25 -13.58 -17.85 30.60
N PHE A 26 -13.17 -19.11 30.48
CA PHE A 26 -12.80 -19.72 29.19
C PHE A 26 -14.01 -19.95 28.28
N LEU A 27 -15.22 -20.12 28.85
CA LEU A 27 -16.45 -20.40 28.11
C LEU A 27 -17.37 -19.18 28.04
N VAL A 28 -17.54 -18.50 29.19
CA VAL A 28 -18.39 -17.31 29.31
C VAL A 28 -17.61 -16.20 29.99
N TRP A 29 -17.16 -15.23 29.21
CA TRP A 29 -16.20 -14.22 29.66
C TRP A 29 -16.68 -13.41 30.85
N GLY A 30 -17.96 -13.03 30.83
CA GLY A 30 -18.55 -12.20 31.88
C GLY A 30 -18.63 -12.89 33.23
N LEU A 31 -18.83 -14.20 33.29
CA LEU A 31 -19.00 -14.93 34.57
C LEU A 31 -17.73 -14.87 35.44
N GLY A 32 -16.55 -14.89 34.81
CA GLY A 32 -15.30 -14.69 35.52
C GLY A 32 -15.24 -13.34 36.22
N TYR A 33 -15.63 -12.26 35.55
CA TYR A 33 -15.66 -10.93 36.14
C TYR A 33 -16.73 -10.73 37.19
N ILE A 34 -17.93 -11.38 37.05
CA ILE A 34 -18.98 -11.39 38.06
C ILE A 34 -18.45 -12.00 39.36
N GLY A 35 -17.82 -13.17 39.28
CA GLY A 35 -17.22 -13.84 40.42
C GLY A 35 -16.15 -13.02 41.14
N HIS A 36 -15.46 -12.19 40.40
CA HIS A 36 -14.48 -11.24 40.94
C HIS A 36 -15.07 -9.84 41.27
N GLY A 37 -16.42 -9.65 41.27
CA GLY A 37 -17.10 -8.42 41.63
C GLY A 37 -16.94 -7.26 40.68
N GLN A 38 -16.71 -7.54 39.40
CA GLN A 38 -16.45 -6.53 38.32
C GLN A 38 -17.63 -6.48 37.32
N LEU A 39 -18.85 -6.14 37.83
CA LEU A 39 -20.11 -6.23 37.07
C LEU A 39 -20.08 -5.45 35.73
N MET A 40 -19.56 -4.24 35.71
CA MET A 40 -19.50 -3.43 34.45
C MET A 40 -18.57 -4.02 33.43
N LYS A 41 -17.43 -4.59 33.84
CA LYS A 41 -16.55 -5.30 32.91
C LYS A 41 -17.22 -6.59 32.40
N ALA A 42 -17.89 -7.31 33.29
CA ALA A 42 -18.66 -8.50 32.91
C ALA A 42 -19.66 -8.19 31.81
N LEU A 43 -20.46 -7.13 31.97
CA LEU A 43 -21.46 -6.71 30.98
C LEU A 43 -20.81 -6.38 29.63
N LEU A 44 -19.74 -5.59 29.63
CA LEU A 44 -19.05 -5.19 28.39
C LEU A 44 -18.43 -6.38 27.66
N VAL A 45 -17.71 -7.27 28.37
CA VAL A 45 -17.09 -8.42 27.70
C VAL A 45 -18.13 -9.45 27.23
N THR A 46 -19.24 -9.63 27.97
CA THR A 46 -20.35 -10.50 27.54
C THR A 46 -21.04 -9.93 26.29
N LEU A 47 -21.18 -8.61 26.21
CA LEU A 47 -21.73 -7.96 25.00
C LEU A 47 -20.84 -8.23 23.78
N VAL A 48 -19.53 -8.03 23.92
CA VAL A 48 -18.56 -8.28 22.84
C VAL A 48 -18.56 -9.75 22.42
N GLU A 49 -18.53 -10.67 23.40
CA GLU A 49 -18.64 -12.12 23.17
C GLU A 49 -19.93 -12.47 22.45
N GLY A 50 -21.07 -11.98 22.96
CA GLY A 50 -22.39 -12.22 22.36
C GLY A 50 -22.54 -11.70 20.96
N LEU A 51 -22.05 -10.48 20.65
CA LEU A 51 -22.07 -9.92 19.31
C LEU A 51 -21.18 -10.71 18.35
N GLY A 52 -19.99 -11.12 18.81
CA GLY A 52 -19.08 -11.93 17.99
C GLY A 52 -19.67 -13.32 17.69
N LEU A 53 -20.23 -13.98 18.69
CA LEU A 53 -20.90 -15.29 18.52
C LEU A 53 -22.17 -15.17 17.65
N TYR A 54 -22.96 -14.12 17.82
CA TYR A 54 -24.11 -13.83 16.95
C TYR A 54 -23.68 -13.70 15.50
N PHE A 55 -22.66 -12.88 15.24
CA PHE A 55 -22.12 -12.74 13.88
C PHE A 55 -21.66 -14.10 13.32
N LEU A 56 -20.89 -14.86 14.09
CA LEU A 56 -20.42 -16.17 13.64
C LEU A 56 -21.55 -17.16 13.39
N ALA A 57 -22.60 -17.19 14.23
CA ALA A 57 -23.72 -18.10 14.05
C ALA A 57 -24.58 -17.78 12.82
N PHE A 58 -24.89 -16.51 12.59
CA PHE A 58 -25.85 -16.12 11.55
C PHE A 58 -25.21 -15.75 10.22
N TYR A 59 -23.98 -15.23 10.22
CA TYR A 59 -23.26 -14.81 9.01
C TYR A 59 -22.01 -15.65 8.77
N GLY A 60 -21.24 -15.95 9.80
CA GLY A 60 -19.98 -16.65 9.68
C GLY A 60 -20.14 -18.11 9.29
N ALA A 61 -20.84 -18.90 10.09
CA ALA A 61 -20.94 -20.35 9.91
C ALA A 61 -21.57 -20.75 8.57
N PRO A 62 -22.67 -20.14 8.08
CA PRO A 62 -23.23 -20.47 6.78
C PRO A 62 -22.26 -20.24 5.61
N ASN A 63 -21.48 -19.16 5.66
CA ASN A 63 -20.52 -18.83 4.63
C ASN A 63 -19.24 -19.67 4.74
N LEU A 64 -18.74 -19.93 5.94
CA LEU A 64 -17.61 -20.82 6.17
C LEU A 64 -17.89 -22.26 5.72
N ALA A 65 -19.11 -22.75 5.86
CA ALA A 65 -19.52 -24.06 5.36
C ALA A 65 -19.38 -24.18 3.83
N LYS A 66 -19.57 -23.07 3.12
CA LYS A 66 -19.47 -22.98 1.64
C LYS A 66 -18.09 -22.48 1.18
N PHE A 67 -17.17 -22.14 2.07
CA PHE A 67 -15.87 -21.57 1.74
C PHE A 67 -15.03 -22.47 0.81
N GLY A 68 -15.12 -23.77 0.99
CA GLY A 68 -14.37 -24.74 0.17
C GLY A 68 -14.79 -24.77 -1.31
N THR A 69 -16.06 -24.51 -1.60
CA THR A 69 -16.62 -24.51 -2.97
C THR A 69 -16.87 -23.12 -3.51
N LEU A 70 -16.97 -22.11 -2.65
CA LEU A 70 -17.41 -20.74 -2.94
C LEU A 70 -18.82 -20.66 -3.54
N GLY A 71 -19.66 -21.65 -3.22
CA GLY A 71 -21.02 -21.77 -3.71
C GLY A 71 -21.18 -22.81 -4.84
N THR A 72 -22.39 -23.32 -4.98
CA THR A 72 -22.73 -24.35 -5.97
C THR A 72 -24.02 -24.05 -6.73
N VAL A 73 -24.86 -23.16 -6.24
CA VAL A 73 -26.16 -22.83 -6.82
C VAL A 73 -26.08 -21.51 -7.58
N LYS A 74 -26.18 -21.57 -8.90
CA LYS A 74 -26.25 -20.36 -9.73
C LYS A 74 -27.60 -19.67 -9.64
N MET A 75 -27.61 -18.38 -9.93
CA MET A 75 -28.84 -17.59 -10.02
C MET A 75 -29.63 -18.00 -11.28
N GLU A 76 -30.85 -18.50 -11.06
CA GLU A 76 -31.75 -18.91 -12.13
C GLU A 76 -33.17 -18.42 -11.84
N MET A 77 -33.95 -18.16 -12.91
CA MET A 77 -35.36 -17.88 -12.80
C MET A 77 -36.13 -19.20 -12.74
N VAL A 78 -36.80 -19.46 -11.63
CA VAL A 78 -37.61 -20.67 -11.40
C VAL A 78 -39.10 -20.28 -11.32
N PHE A 79 -39.96 -21.03 -11.95
CA PHE A 79 -41.39 -20.80 -11.85
C PHE A 79 -41.91 -21.29 -10.50
N ASP A 80 -42.34 -20.38 -9.65
CA ASP A 80 -42.96 -20.70 -8.38
C ASP A 80 -44.45 -20.98 -8.58
N VAL A 81 -44.84 -22.25 -8.37
CA VAL A 81 -46.23 -22.74 -8.52
C VAL A 81 -47.16 -22.07 -7.49
N THR A 82 -46.62 -21.67 -6.32
CA THR A 82 -47.44 -21.08 -5.25
C THR A 82 -47.86 -19.64 -5.57
N THR A 83 -46.94 -18.87 -6.15
CA THR A 83 -47.22 -17.46 -6.50
C THR A 83 -47.55 -17.27 -7.97
N MET A 84 -47.53 -18.36 -8.79
CA MET A 84 -47.74 -18.33 -10.26
C MET A 84 -46.84 -17.28 -10.96
N LYS A 85 -45.62 -17.05 -10.47
CA LYS A 85 -44.67 -16.08 -11.01
C LYS A 85 -43.27 -16.71 -11.16
N ASN A 86 -42.51 -16.18 -12.09
CA ASN A 86 -41.07 -16.45 -12.14
C ASN A 86 -40.41 -15.70 -10.99
N VAL A 87 -39.76 -16.45 -10.12
CA VAL A 87 -38.97 -15.92 -8.99
C VAL A 87 -37.51 -16.34 -9.14
N VAL A 88 -36.60 -15.56 -8.62
CA VAL A 88 -35.20 -15.93 -8.54
C VAL A 88 -35.05 -17.02 -7.49
N ASN A 89 -34.34 -18.09 -7.82
CA ASN A 89 -34.02 -19.18 -6.87
C ASN A 89 -33.18 -18.65 -5.69
N ASN A 90 -33.05 -19.47 -4.66
CA ASN A 90 -32.08 -19.20 -3.59
C ASN A 90 -30.67 -19.54 -4.10
N TYR A 91 -29.95 -18.57 -4.59
CA TYR A 91 -28.64 -18.71 -5.22
C TYR A 91 -27.50 -18.37 -4.27
N ASP A 92 -26.32 -18.86 -4.60
CA ASP A 92 -25.07 -18.54 -3.92
C ASP A 92 -24.37 -17.34 -4.56
N ASN A 93 -23.70 -16.51 -3.75
CA ASN A 93 -22.85 -15.44 -4.23
C ASN A 93 -21.40 -15.73 -3.77
N SER A 94 -20.55 -16.16 -4.69
CA SER A 94 -19.17 -16.54 -4.38
C SER A 94 -18.37 -15.41 -3.74
N PHE A 95 -18.61 -14.15 -4.13
CA PHE A 95 -17.92 -13.01 -3.54
C PHE A 95 -18.39 -12.75 -2.09
N GLU A 96 -19.67 -12.85 -1.83
CA GLU A 96 -20.22 -12.72 -0.47
C GLU A 96 -19.71 -13.84 0.45
N ILE A 97 -19.70 -15.08 -0.05
CA ILE A 97 -19.16 -16.24 0.67
C ILE A 97 -17.69 -16.01 1.02
N LEU A 98 -16.88 -15.57 0.06
CA LEU A 98 -15.46 -15.27 0.26
C LEU A 98 -15.29 -14.14 1.29
N LEU A 99 -15.98 -13.01 1.10
CA LEU A 99 -15.91 -11.83 1.97
C LEU A 99 -16.29 -12.16 3.41
N MET A 100 -17.48 -12.78 3.60
CA MET A 100 -17.97 -13.13 4.95
C MET A 100 -17.11 -14.20 5.61
N SER A 101 -16.55 -15.14 4.86
CA SER A 101 -15.60 -16.12 5.40
C SER A 101 -14.30 -15.46 5.86
N MET A 102 -13.73 -14.52 5.09
CA MET A 102 -12.52 -13.80 5.48
C MET A 102 -12.75 -12.94 6.73
N ILE A 103 -13.89 -12.23 6.80
CA ILE A 103 -14.28 -11.48 8.00
C ILE A 103 -14.44 -12.45 9.19
N SER A 104 -15.04 -13.63 8.97
CA SER A 104 -15.22 -14.62 10.03
C SER A 104 -13.90 -15.14 10.58
N PHE A 105 -12.88 -15.38 9.76
CA PHE A 105 -11.54 -15.73 10.23
C PHE A 105 -10.93 -14.64 11.11
N VAL A 106 -11.10 -13.37 10.74
CA VAL A 106 -10.61 -12.24 11.53
C VAL A 106 -11.38 -12.12 12.85
N VAL A 107 -12.71 -12.28 12.83
CA VAL A 107 -13.56 -12.27 14.05
C VAL A 107 -13.18 -13.43 14.97
N ILE A 108 -12.99 -14.65 14.46
CA ILE A 108 -12.55 -15.81 15.25
C ILE A 108 -11.19 -15.51 15.90
N ALA A 109 -10.22 -15.00 15.15
CA ALA A 109 -8.91 -14.63 15.69
C ALA A 109 -9.02 -13.55 16.78
N ALA A 110 -9.85 -12.54 16.56
CA ALA A 110 -10.12 -11.49 17.54
C ALA A 110 -10.79 -12.01 18.81
N LEU A 111 -11.77 -12.90 18.68
CA LEU A 111 -12.43 -13.55 19.82
C LEU A 111 -11.46 -14.43 20.61
N ILE A 112 -10.62 -15.21 19.95
CA ILE A 112 -9.59 -16.01 20.62
C ILE A 112 -8.62 -15.11 21.39
N ALA A 113 -8.13 -14.03 20.76
CA ALA A 113 -7.25 -13.07 21.43
C ALA A 113 -7.93 -12.40 22.63
N ALA A 114 -9.19 -11.98 22.48
CA ALA A 114 -9.99 -11.40 23.56
C ALA A 114 -10.23 -12.41 24.70
N ALA A 115 -10.56 -13.68 24.39
CA ALA A 115 -10.70 -14.74 25.37
C ALA A 115 -9.42 -14.92 26.20
N MET A 116 -8.26 -14.96 25.53
CA MET A 116 -6.97 -15.06 26.22
C MET A 116 -6.70 -13.86 27.14
N MET A 117 -7.03 -12.65 26.69
CA MET A 117 -6.89 -11.43 27.51
C MET A 117 -7.85 -11.44 28.72
N VAL A 118 -9.10 -11.83 28.52
CA VAL A 118 -10.12 -11.94 29.59
C VAL A 118 -9.70 -12.94 30.65
N VAL A 119 -9.31 -14.15 30.26
CA VAL A 119 -8.85 -15.22 31.16
C VAL A 119 -7.63 -14.76 31.97
N THR A 120 -6.64 -14.19 31.30
CA THR A 120 -5.44 -13.68 31.96
C THR A 120 -5.78 -12.57 32.97
N SER A 121 -6.68 -11.65 32.60
CA SER A 121 -7.15 -10.58 33.48
C SER A 121 -7.89 -11.14 34.69
N ASN A 122 -8.77 -12.13 34.53
CA ASN A 122 -9.46 -12.79 35.63
C ASN A 122 -8.48 -13.48 36.59
N TYR A 123 -7.47 -14.16 36.07
CA TYR A 123 -6.42 -14.78 36.90
C TYR A 123 -5.60 -13.74 37.68
N GLN A 124 -5.31 -12.57 37.09
CA GLN A 124 -4.68 -11.48 37.81
C GLN A 124 -5.58 -10.93 38.94
N LEU A 125 -6.88 -10.78 38.69
CA LEU A 125 -7.85 -10.38 39.71
C LEU A 125 -7.93 -11.38 40.86
N GLN A 126 -7.90 -12.68 40.58
CA GLN A 126 -7.82 -13.74 41.58
C GLN A 126 -6.57 -13.57 42.45
N LYS A 127 -5.40 -13.34 41.87
CA LYS A 127 -4.13 -13.13 42.60
C LYS A 127 -4.17 -11.90 43.50
N ILE A 128 -4.71 -10.76 43.00
CA ILE A 128 -4.85 -9.52 43.76
C ILE A 128 -5.75 -9.74 44.98
N ARG A 129 -6.86 -10.44 44.80
CA ARG A 129 -7.79 -10.78 45.92
C ARG A 129 -7.19 -11.75 46.92
N ALA A 130 -6.51 -12.80 46.45
CA ALA A 130 -5.82 -13.73 47.30
C ALA A 130 -4.74 -13.07 48.18
N ALA A 131 -4.13 -11.97 47.67
CA ALA A 131 -3.19 -11.13 48.41
C ALA A 131 -3.87 -10.11 49.36
N GLY A 132 -5.20 -10.16 49.55
CA GLY A 132 -5.96 -9.22 50.38
C GLY A 132 -6.05 -7.77 49.86
N LYS A 133 -5.66 -7.54 48.62
CA LYS A 133 -5.69 -6.20 48.03
C LYS A 133 -7.04 -5.90 47.36
N LYS A 134 -7.49 -4.64 47.46
CA LYS A 134 -8.69 -4.20 46.75
C LYS A 134 -8.45 -4.13 45.24
N THR A 135 -9.39 -4.67 44.47
CA THR A 135 -9.40 -4.57 43.01
C THR A 135 -10.00 -3.22 42.58
N ASN A 136 -9.50 -2.65 41.52
CA ASN A 136 -10.07 -1.43 40.94
C ASN A 136 -11.55 -1.63 40.57
N ASN A 137 -12.35 -0.61 40.80
CA ASN A 137 -13.69 -0.55 40.23
C ASN A 137 -13.64 -0.05 38.77
N PHE A 138 -14.76 -0.14 38.05
CA PHE A 138 -14.86 0.24 36.65
C PHE A 138 -14.40 1.70 36.38
N LEU A 139 -14.77 2.66 37.23
CA LEU A 139 -14.37 4.05 37.08
C LEU A 139 -12.86 4.26 37.31
N GLN A 140 -12.27 3.51 38.22
CA GLN A 140 -10.83 3.53 38.45
C GLN A 140 -10.07 2.97 37.25
N ASP A 141 -10.56 1.89 36.63
CA ASP A 141 -9.96 1.36 35.41
C ASP A 141 -10.08 2.32 34.23
N ILE A 142 -11.22 3.01 34.06
CA ILE A 142 -11.34 4.08 33.05
C ILE A 142 -10.29 5.16 33.30
N LYS A 143 -10.07 5.58 34.53
CA LYS A 143 -9.02 6.56 34.86
C LYS A 143 -7.63 6.04 34.53
N VAL A 144 -7.32 4.78 34.78
CA VAL A 144 -6.04 4.16 34.38
C VAL A 144 -5.87 4.19 32.87
N TYR A 145 -6.90 3.83 32.07
CA TYR A 145 -6.83 3.87 30.62
C TYR A 145 -6.81 5.29 30.03
N LEU A 146 -7.37 6.27 30.74
CA LEU A 146 -7.31 7.68 30.32
C LEU A 146 -6.02 8.41 30.74
N ASN A 147 -5.28 7.87 31.71
CA ASN A 147 -4.04 8.47 32.23
C ASN A 147 -2.82 7.57 32.00
N GLU A 148 -2.64 6.54 32.82
CA GLU A 148 -1.42 5.72 32.81
C GLU A 148 -1.28 4.88 31.52
N LYS A 149 -2.39 4.39 30.99
CA LYS A 149 -2.45 3.58 29.75
C LYS A 149 -3.12 4.33 28.59
N PHE A 150 -3.02 5.63 28.58
CA PHE A 150 -3.64 6.49 27.55
C PHE A 150 -3.25 6.08 26.12
N TYR A 151 -2.01 5.61 25.92
CA TYR A 151 -1.55 5.08 24.64
C TYR A 151 -2.41 3.94 24.10
N VAL A 152 -2.94 3.06 24.96
CA VAL A 152 -3.85 1.97 24.55
C VAL A 152 -5.15 2.56 23.99
N THR A 153 -5.77 3.48 24.74
CA THR A 153 -7.01 4.15 24.33
C THR A 153 -6.84 4.92 23.03
N LEU A 154 -5.73 5.65 22.90
CA LEU A 154 -5.42 6.45 21.71
C LEU A 154 -5.20 5.56 20.48
N LEU A 155 -4.49 4.44 20.62
CA LEU A 155 -4.15 3.55 19.51
C LEU A 155 -5.26 2.56 19.11
N THR A 156 -6.25 2.32 19.99
CA THR A 156 -7.31 1.34 19.72
C THR A 156 -8.06 1.63 18.42
N LEU A 157 -8.53 2.87 18.24
CA LEU A 157 -9.30 3.24 17.05
C LEU A 157 -8.46 3.19 15.75
N PRO A 158 -7.23 3.74 15.69
CA PRO A 158 -6.35 3.56 14.53
C PRO A 158 -6.05 2.10 14.21
N VAL A 159 -5.76 1.26 15.21
CA VAL A 159 -5.47 -0.16 15.00
C VAL A 159 -6.68 -0.90 14.45
N LEU A 160 -7.88 -0.65 14.99
CA LEU A 160 -9.12 -1.20 14.44
C LEU A 160 -9.35 -0.75 12.99
N GLY A 161 -9.08 0.53 12.69
CA GLY A 161 -9.13 1.06 11.32
C GLY A 161 -8.19 0.29 10.37
N VAL A 162 -6.95 0.05 10.79
CA VAL A 162 -5.98 -0.73 10.00
C VAL A 162 -6.48 -2.17 9.79
N VAL A 163 -7.01 -2.82 10.82
CA VAL A 163 -7.54 -4.18 10.68
C VAL A 163 -8.69 -4.22 9.68
N VAL A 164 -9.68 -3.34 9.81
CA VAL A 164 -10.90 -3.38 8.98
C VAL A 164 -10.63 -2.90 7.56
N PHE A 165 -9.89 -1.81 7.37
CA PHE A 165 -9.74 -1.15 6.06
C PHE A 165 -8.45 -1.51 5.32
N THR A 166 -7.50 -2.20 5.96
CA THR A 166 -6.26 -2.60 5.32
C THR A 166 -6.09 -4.12 5.35
N ILE A 167 -6.13 -4.74 6.52
CA ILE A 167 -5.83 -6.16 6.66
C ILE A 167 -6.92 -7.03 6.01
N VAL A 168 -8.20 -6.76 6.26
CA VAL A 168 -9.30 -7.55 5.68
C VAL A 168 -9.31 -7.47 4.15
N PRO A 169 -9.28 -6.29 3.49
CA PRO A 169 -9.18 -6.21 2.03
C PRO A 169 -7.94 -6.89 1.46
N LEU A 170 -6.80 -6.83 2.15
CA LEU A 170 -5.57 -7.50 1.73
C LEU A 170 -5.74 -9.03 1.71
N PHE A 171 -6.34 -9.62 2.73
CA PHE A 171 -6.63 -11.05 2.75
C PHE A 171 -7.60 -11.46 1.64
N ILE A 172 -8.61 -10.63 1.34
CA ILE A 172 -9.54 -10.87 0.23
C ILE A 172 -8.78 -10.84 -1.10
N LEU A 173 -7.94 -9.84 -1.33
CA LEU A 173 -7.13 -9.73 -2.55
C LEU A 173 -6.22 -10.96 -2.71
N ILE A 174 -5.55 -11.39 -1.63
CA ILE A 174 -4.74 -12.61 -1.66
C ILE A 174 -5.59 -13.83 -2.04
N ALA A 175 -6.78 -13.98 -1.42
CA ALA A 175 -7.66 -15.10 -1.70
C ALA A 175 -8.15 -15.10 -3.15
N VAL A 176 -8.52 -13.95 -3.71
CA VAL A 176 -8.95 -13.80 -5.11
C VAL A 176 -7.87 -14.27 -6.08
N ALA A 177 -6.58 -14.10 -5.78
CA ALA A 177 -5.49 -14.58 -6.62
C ALA A 177 -5.49 -16.11 -6.84
N PHE A 178 -6.12 -16.86 -5.96
CA PHE A 178 -6.27 -18.31 -6.04
C PHE A 178 -7.60 -18.78 -6.64
N THR A 179 -8.42 -17.87 -7.16
CA THR A 179 -9.73 -18.13 -7.77
C THR A 179 -9.71 -17.88 -9.28
N ASN A 180 -10.77 -18.28 -9.97
CA ASN A 180 -11.00 -17.93 -11.39
C ASN A 180 -11.87 -16.68 -11.57
N TYR A 181 -11.93 -15.77 -10.55
CA TYR A 181 -12.76 -14.58 -10.57
C TYR A 181 -12.40 -13.63 -11.73
N ASP A 182 -13.23 -13.59 -12.74
CA ASP A 182 -13.11 -12.73 -13.93
C ASP A 182 -14.51 -12.38 -14.48
N GLN A 183 -14.54 -11.71 -15.63
CA GLN A 183 -15.79 -11.29 -16.27
C GLN A 183 -16.76 -12.45 -16.57
N GLN A 184 -16.25 -13.64 -16.84
CA GLN A 184 -17.07 -14.83 -17.15
C GLN A 184 -17.60 -15.52 -15.89
N HIS A 185 -16.94 -15.31 -14.75
CA HIS A 185 -17.27 -15.90 -13.45
C HIS A 185 -17.62 -14.79 -12.45
N MET A 186 -18.56 -13.92 -12.83
CA MET A 186 -18.95 -12.76 -12.01
C MET A 186 -20.28 -13.01 -11.30
N PRO A 187 -20.29 -13.04 -9.95
CA PRO A 187 -21.54 -13.09 -9.19
C PRO A 187 -22.43 -11.87 -9.45
N PRO A 188 -23.77 -11.99 -9.38
CA PRO A 188 -24.52 -13.18 -8.94
C PRO A 188 -24.83 -14.17 -10.06
N ASN A 189 -24.65 -13.79 -11.34
CA ASN A 189 -25.08 -14.62 -12.49
C ASN A 189 -24.24 -15.88 -12.64
N ASP A 190 -22.95 -15.78 -12.38
CA ASP A 190 -22.01 -16.89 -12.40
C ASP A 190 -21.20 -16.99 -11.09
N LEU A 191 -20.70 -18.20 -10.81
CA LEU A 191 -19.91 -18.48 -9.63
C LEU A 191 -18.43 -18.61 -10.01
N PHE A 192 -17.56 -18.10 -9.15
CA PHE A 192 -16.15 -18.41 -9.23
C PHE A 192 -15.74 -19.46 -8.19
N THR A 193 -14.66 -20.18 -8.48
CA THR A 193 -14.17 -21.29 -7.64
C THR A 193 -12.67 -21.17 -7.41
N TRP A 194 -12.14 -22.00 -6.51
CA TRP A 194 -10.71 -22.10 -6.26
C TRP A 194 -10.01 -22.79 -7.43
N VAL A 195 -8.91 -22.21 -7.93
CA VAL A 195 -8.04 -22.78 -8.97
C VAL A 195 -6.59 -22.97 -8.49
N GLY A 196 -6.33 -22.75 -7.22
CA GLY A 196 -5.00 -22.88 -6.63
C GLY A 196 -3.98 -21.93 -7.28
N LEU A 197 -2.81 -22.43 -7.62
CA LEU A 197 -1.69 -21.66 -8.17
C LEU A 197 -1.76 -21.40 -9.68
N THR A 198 -2.83 -21.79 -10.36
CA THR A 198 -2.95 -21.71 -11.84
C THR A 198 -2.68 -20.29 -12.36
N ASN A 199 -3.20 -19.26 -11.68
CA ASN A 199 -3.00 -17.87 -12.09
C ASN A 199 -1.53 -17.43 -11.99
N PHE A 200 -0.80 -17.93 -11.02
CA PHE A 200 0.65 -17.67 -10.87
C PHE A 200 1.43 -18.37 -11.97
N PHE A 201 1.09 -19.63 -12.31
CA PHE A 201 1.71 -20.32 -13.45
C PHE A 201 1.41 -19.61 -14.78
N THR A 202 0.23 -19.05 -14.94
CA THR A 202 -0.13 -18.21 -16.09
C THR A 202 0.79 -17.00 -16.21
N LEU A 203 1.13 -16.37 -15.09
CA LEU A 203 2.04 -15.22 -15.06
C LEU A 203 3.49 -15.60 -15.36
N PHE A 204 3.96 -16.77 -14.90
CA PHE A 204 5.37 -17.19 -15.05
C PHE A 204 5.65 -18.03 -16.29
N GLY A 205 4.68 -18.22 -17.18
CA GLY A 205 5.00 -18.70 -18.53
C GLY A 205 4.82 -20.20 -18.81
N GLY A 206 3.70 -20.77 -18.44
CA GLY A 206 3.30 -22.07 -18.95
C GLY A 206 2.65 -21.94 -20.35
N GLY A 207 3.26 -22.38 -21.40
CA GLY A 207 2.88 -22.45 -22.82
C GLY A 207 1.54 -21.87 -23.38
N GLY A 208 1.54 -21.36 -24.60
CA GLY A 208 0.35 -20.82 -25.28
C GLY A 208 -0.01 -19.38 -24.89
N MET A 209 -1.29 -19.09 -24.64
CA MET A 209 -1.76 -17.77 -24.15
C MET A 209 -1.08 -17.32 -22.86
N THR A 210 -0.59 -18.25 -22.05
CA THR A 210 0.13 -18.02 -20.80
C THR A 210 1.50 -17.37 -21.02
N SER A 211 2.16 -17.61 -22.17
CA SER A 211 3.41 -16.95 -22.52
C SER A 211 3.26 -15.44 -22.70
N THR A 212 2.07 -14.97 -23.08
CA THR A 212 1.76 -13.57 -23.32
C THR A 212 1.73 -12.76 -22.01
N PHE A 213 1.11 -13.30 -20.96
CA PHE A 213 1.12 -12.67 -19.63
C PHE A 213 2.52 -12.61 -19.03
N GLY A 214 3.32 -13.68 -19.18
CA GLY A 214 4.70 -13.72 -18.71
C GLY A 214 5.59 -12.68 -19.40
N TYR A 215 5.48 -12.56 -20.73
CA TYR A 215 6.18 -11.53 -21.50
C TYR A 215 5.78 -10.13 -21.03
N SER A 216 4.48 -9.89 -20.92
CA SER A 216 3.95 -8.59 -20.51
C SER A 216 4.39 -8.22 -19.09
N PHE A 217 4.37 -9.18 -18.17
CA PHE A 217 4.85 -8.97 -16.80
C PHE A 217 6.33 -8.57 -16.79
N ALA A 218 7.19 -9.30 -17.49
CA ALA A 218 8.61 -8.97 -17.56
C ALA A 218 8.86 -7.58 -18.16
N LYS A 219 8.11 -7.23 -19.21
CA LYS A 219 8.24 -5.94 -19.90
C LYS A 219 7.78 -4.77 -18.98
N VAL A 220 6.59 -4.91 -18.39
CA VAL A 220 6.00 -3.90 -17.50
C VAL A 220 6.80 -3.77 -16.20
N LEU A 221 7.27 -4.88 -15.62
CA LEU A 221 8.14 -4.87 -14.44
C LEU A 221 9.45 -4.13 -14.73
N THR A 222 10.11 -4.46 -15.84
CA THR A 222 11.36 -3.79 -16.23
C THR A 222 11.14 -2.29 -16.36
N TRP A 223 10.09 -1.86 -17.06
CA TRP A 223 9.77 -0.45 -17.16
C TRP A 223 9.42 0.17 -15.80
N THR A 224 8.65 -0.51 -14.96
CA THR A 224 8.33 -0.04 -13.60
C THR A 224 9.58 0.23 -12.77
N LEU A 225 10.59 -0.65 -12.84
CA LEU A 225 11.85 -0.48 -12.12
C LEU A 225 12.70 0.66 -12.70
N VAL A 226 12.79 0.76 -14.04
CA VAL A 226 13.47 1.86 -14.72
C VAL A 226 12.82 3.20 -14.36
N TRP A 227 11.50 3.27 -14.44
CA TRP A 227 10.74 4.44 -14.03
C TRP A 227 11.02 4.82 -12.57
N ALA A 228 10.86 3.87 -11.63
CA ALA A 228 11.06 4.13 -10.20
C ALA A 228 12.48 4.61 -9.90
N PHE A 229 13.48 4.04 -10.58
CA PHE A 229 14.88 4.46 -10.46
C PHE A 229 15.05 5.92 -10.93
N PHE A 230 14.68 6.22 -12.16
CA PHE A 230 14.83 7.58 -12.67
C PHE A 230 13.96 8.57 -11.89
N ALA A 231 12.69 8.26 -11.64
CA ALA A 231 11.79 9.14 -10.89
C ALA A 231 12.32 9.48 -9.50
N THR A 232 12.97 8.54 -8.81
CA THR A 232 13.51 8.75 -7.45
C THR A 232 14.84 9.48 -7.48
N PHE A 233 15.81 8.95 -8.21
CA PHE A 233 17.17 9.47 -8.12
C PHE A 233 17.37 10.81 -8.84
N THR A 234 16.69 11.02 -9.96
CA THR A 234 16.80 12.33 -10.65
C THR A 234 16.14 13.44 -9.85
N THR A 235 15.00 13.18 -9.21
CA THR A 235 14.37 14.18 -8.32
C THR A 235 15.20 14.43 -7.07
N PHE A 236 15.79 13.39 -6.48
CA PHE A 236 16.66 13.51 -5.32
C PHE A 236 17.89 14.38 -5.63
N PHE A 237 18.67 14.02 -6.64
CA PHE A 237 19.87 14.79 -7.00
C PHE A 237 19.50 16.19 -7.54
N GLY A 238 18.43 16.30 -8.34
CA GLY A 238 17.93 17.59 -8.82
C GLY A 238 17.50 18.50 -7.67
N GLY A 239 16.83 17.94 -6.66
CA GLY A 239 16.44 18.65 -5.44
C GLY A 239 17.63 19.13 -4.62
N ILE A 240 18.66 18.29 -4.44
CA ILE A 240 19.90 18.66 -3.75
C ILE A 240 20.62 19.80 -4.50
N LEU A 241 20.78 19.66 -5.81
CA LEU A 241 21.42 20.69 -6.61
C LEU A 241 20.67 22.02 -6.53
N LEU A 242 19.36 21.99 -6.68
CA LEU A 242 18.52 23.18 -6.57
C LEU A 242 18.59 23.79 -5.16
N ALA A 243 18.56 22.97 -4.11
CA ALA A 243 18.72 23.40 -2.71
C ALA A 243 20.09 24.09 -2.51
N MET A 244 21.15 23.50 -3.04
CA MET A 244 22.49 24.11 -2.95
C MET A 244 22.57 25.46 -3.68
N PHE A 245 22.01 25.55 -4.89
CA PHE A 245 21.99 26.81 -5.65
C PHE A 245 21.23 27.91 -4.91
N ILE A 246 20.03 27.60 -4.40
CA ILE A 246 19.19 28.61 -3.70
C ILE A 246 19.81 29.05 -2.36
N ASN A 247 20.51 28.14 -1.68
CA ASN A 247 21.13 28.43 -0.39
C ASN A 247 22.57 28.96 -0.48
N ASP A 248 23.11 29.12 -1.70
CA ASP A 248 24.42 29.75 -1.88
C ASP A 248 24.40 31.22 -1.49
N LYS A 249 25.47 31.68 -0.80
CA LYS A 249 25.62 33.08 -0.37
C LYS A 249 25.57 34.07 -1.51
N LYS A 250 25.88 33.66 -2.73
CA LYS A 250 25.90 34.50 -3.93
C LYS A 250 24.50 34.61 -4.57
N THR A 251 23.56 33.78 -4.21
CA THR A 251 22.22 33.79 -4.78
C THR A 251 21.42 34.99 -4.27
N LYS A 252 20.98 35.83 -5.21
CA LYS A 252 20.14 36.99 -4.91
C LYS A 252 18.71 36.53 -4.66
N CYS A 253 18.06 37.12 -3.64
CA CYS A 253 16.64 36.87 -3.27
C CYS A 253 16.28 35.38 -3.05
N PRO A 254 17.00 34.62 -2.19
CA PRO A 254 16.76 33.19 -2.02
C PRO A 254 15.34 32.87 -1.51
N LYS A 255 14.73 33.78 -0.73
CA LYS A 255 13.35 33.65 -0.27
C LYS A 255 12.35 33.64 -1.43
N LEU A 256 12.54 34.52 -2.42
CA LEU A 256 11.69 34.58 -3.61
C LEU A 256 11.74 33.27 -4.40
N TRP A 257 12.94 32.75 -4.66
CA TRP A 257 13.11 31.49 -5.38
C TRP A 257 12.46 30.32 -4.67
N ARG A 258 12.66 30.20 -3.34
CA ARG A 258 11.98 29.17 -2.54
C ARG A 258 10.46 29.28 -2.67
N THR A 259 9.91 30.50 -2.57
CA THR A 259 8.46 30.71 -2.68
C THR A 259 7.95 30.33 -4.08
N LEU A 260 8.65 30.71 -5.15
CA LEU A 260 8.26 30.36 -6.51
C LEU A 260 8.21 28.85 -6.74
N PHE A 261 9.21 28.10 -6.25
CA PHE A 261 9.20 26.64 -6.34
C PHE A 261 8.17 26.00 -5.41
N MET A 262 7.87 26.62 -4.26
CA MET A 262 6.81 26.12 -3.35
C MET A 262 5.41 26.25 -3.95
N VAL A 263 5.15 27.26 -4.79
CA VAL A 263 3.85 27.41 -5.46
C VAL A 263 3.50 26.17 -6.30
N THR A 264 4.49 25.53 -6.92
CA THR A 264 4.25 24.31 -7.71
C THR A 264 3.73 23.15 -6.88
N ILE A 265 4.06 23.11 -5.58
CA ILE A 265 3.61 22.09 -4.65
C ILE A 265 2.18 22.38 -4.13
N ALA A 266 1.79 23.66 -4.10
CA ALA A 266 0.48 24.08 -3.64
C ALA A 266 -0.65 23.72 -4.62
N VAL A 267 -0.34 23.51 -5.90
CA VAL A 267 -1.31 23.07 -6.90
C VAL A 267 -1.51 21.56 -6.80
N PRO A 268 -2.76 21.05 -6.67
CA PRO A 268 -3.01 19.62 -6.65
C PRO A 268 -2.42 18.93 -7.89
N GLN A 269 -1.65 17.86 -7.68
CA GLN A 269 -0.89 17.17 -8.73
C GLN A 269 -1.76 16.75 -9.92
N PHE A 270 -2.99 16.30 -9.68
CA PHE A 270 -3.87 15.88 -10.76
C PHE A 270 -4.25 17.03 -11.72
N VAL A 271 -4.45 18.24 -11.20
CA VAL A 271 -4.72 19.43 -12.02
C VAL A 271 -3.50 19.74 -12.90
N THR A 272 -2.32 19.75 -12.30
CA THR A 272 -1.07 19.98 -13.02
C THR A 272 -0.87 18.95 -14.14
N LEU A 273 -1.08 17.66 -13.85
CA LEU A 273 -0.91 16.58 -14.83
C LEU A 273 -1.89 16.69 -16.01
N LEU A 274 -3.15 17.04 -15.76
CA LEU A 274 -4.14 17.23 -16.83
C LEU A 274 -3.82 18.45 -17.72
N LEU A 275 -3.35 19.55 -17.12
CA LEU A 275 -2.89 20.71 -17.89
C LEU A 275 -1.66 20.37 -18.73
N VAL A 276 -0.70 19.68 -18.15
CA VAL A 276 0.53 19.25 -18.84
C VAL A 276 0.22 18.25 -19.95
N ARG A 277 -0.73 17.33 -19.76
CA ARG A 277 -1.21 16.43 -20.82
C ARG A 277 -1.71 17.22 -22.04
N ASN A 278 -2.53 18.25 -21.83
CA ASN A 278 -3.01 19.11 -22.92
C ASN A 278 -1.89 19.91 -23.56
N PHE A 279 -0.92 20.38 -22.77
CA PHE A 279 0.24 21.13 -23.25
C PHE A 279 1.13 20.29 -24.19
N PHE A 280 1.37 19.00 -23.85
CA PHE A 280 2.17 18.04 -24.63
C PHE A 280 1.35 17.20 -25.62
N SER A 281 0.06 17.49 -25.81
CA SER A 281 -0.78 16.78 -26.78
C SER A 281 -0.28 17.00 -28.22
N ASN A 282 -0.69 16.14 -29.16
CA ASN A 282 -0.25 16.23 -30.55
C ASN A 282 -0.52 17.60 -31.16
N ASN A 283 -1.67 18.20 -30.85
CA ASN A 283 -2.05 19.56 -31.28
C ASN A 283 -1.83 20.61 -30.18
N GLY A 284 -1.04 20.27 -29.16
CA GLY A 284 -0.79 21.13 -28.01
C GLY A 284 0.15 22.31 -28.33
N ILE A 285 0.12 23.29 -27.42
CA ILE A 285 0.95 24.51 -27.55
C ILE A 285 2.44 24.15 -27.69
N PHE A 286 2.93 23.16 -26.97
CA PHE A 286 4.34 22.78 -27.02
C PHE A 286 4.75 22.23 -28.37
N ASN A 287 3.93 21.38 -29.00
CA ASN A 287 4.18 20.91 -30.37
C ASN A 287 4.19 22.07 -31.40
N THR A 288 3.25 23.01 -31.28
CA THR A 288 3.22 24.20 -32.12
C THR A 288 4.49 25.03 -31.95
N MET A 289 4.97 25.22 -30.73
CA MET A 289 6.23 25.93 -30.46
C MET A 289 7.44 25.21 -31.06
N MET A 290 7.52 23.86 -30.92
CA MET A 290 8.61 23.06 -31.47
C MET A 290 8.64 23.10 -33.02
N ALA A 291 7.48 23.03 -33.65
CA ALA A 291 7.36 23.15 -35.11
C ALA A 291 7.81 24.55 -35.61
N ASN A 292 7.30 25.60 -34.95
CA ASN A 292 7.68 27.00 -35.30
C ASN A 292 9.18 27.27 -35.08
N ALA A 293 9.81 26.61 -34.11
CA ALA A 293 11.24 26.72 -33.86
C ALA A 293 12.10 25.82 -34.77
N GLY A 294 11.51 25.09 -35.73
CA GLY A 294 12.22 24.17 -36.62
C GLY A 294 12.76 22.90 -35.96
N VAL A 295 12.38 22.65 -34.70
CA VAL A 295 12.84 21.46 -33.97
C VAL A 295 12.26 20.18 -34.57
N THR A 296 11.02 20.21 -35.04
CA THR A 296 10.38 19.08 -35.72
C THR A 296 11.14 18.67 -36.96
N ASP A 297 11.53 19.65 -37.81
CA ASP A 297 12.32 19.42 -39.01
C ASP A 297 13.74 18.93 -38.70
N PHE A 298 14.36 19.48 -37.67
CA PHE A 298 15.66 18.98 -37.18
C PHE A 298 15.59 17.53 -36.76
N LEU A 299 14.56 17.12 -35.99
CA LEU A 299 14.34 15.73 -35.54
C LEU A 299 14.09 14.78 -36.72
N HIS A 300 13.40 15.22 -37.76
CA HIS A 300 13.26 14.49 -39.04
C HIS A 300 14.61 14.28 -39.71
N ASN A 301 15.44 15.32 -39.78
CA ASN A 301 16.73 15.24 -40.46
C ASN A 301 17.72 14.30 -39.78
N ILE A 302 17.70 14.22 -38.46
CA ILE A 302 18.54 13.27 -37.69
C ILE A 302 17.92 11.88 -37.51
N GLY A 303 16.72 11.65 -38.09
CA GLY A 303 16.05 10.34 -38.05
C GLY A 303 15.44 9.93 -36.72
N LEU A 304 15.30 10.85 -35.76
CA LEU A 304 14.64 10.60 -34.47
C LEU A 304 13.12 10.74 -34.54
N LEU A 305 12.59 11.39 -35.56
CA LEU A 305 11.15 11.50 -35.80
C LEU A 305 10.82 10.95 -37.19
N ASP A 306 9.74 10.16 -37.25
CA ASP A 306 9.25 9.64 -38.52
C ASP A 306 8.76 10.76 -39.43
N LYS A 307 9.20 10.76 -40.69
CA LYS A 307 8.86 11.78 -41.68
C LYS A 307 7.37 11.90 -41.98
N GLY A 308 6.58 10.88 -41.63
CA GLY A 308 5.12 10.89 -41.73
C GLY A 308 4.41 11.68 -40.65
N LEU A 309 5.10 12.08 -39.59
CA LEU A 309 4.52 12.80 -38.45
C LEU A 309 4.80 14.30 -38.56
N SER A 310 3.77 15.13 -38.47
CA SER A 310 3.89 16.60 -38.41
C SER A 310 4.09 17.15 -37.00
N TYR A 311 4.16 16.27 -35.99
CA TYR A 311 4.28 16.59 -34.56
C TYR A 311 5.18 15.61 -33.84
N ILE A 312 5.73 16.01 -32.71
CA ILE A 312 6.50 15.13 -31.82
C ILE A 312 5.52 14.33 -30.94
N PRO A 313 5.53 12.98 -30.99
CA PRO A 313 4.53 12.15 -30.31
C PRO A 313 4.84 11.97 -28.82
N PHE A 314 4.92 13.07 -28.05
CA PHE A 314 5.36 13.14 -26.67
C PHE A 314 4.64 12.16 -25.72
N LEU A 315 3.35 11.87 -25.96
CA LEU A 315 2.54 11.01 -25.08
C LEU A 315 1.94 9.81 -25.83
N THR A 316 2.16 9.68 -27.14
CA THR A 316 1.47 8.70 -27.99
C THR A 316 2.35 7.55 -28.47
N GLN A 317 3.68 7.72 -28.46
CA GLN A 317 4.63 6.65 -28.83
C GLN A 317 5.51 6.25 -27.63
N PRO A 318 5.87 4.96 -27.49
CA PRO A 318 6.50 4.42 -26.27
C PRO A 318 7.76 5.17 -25.83
N GLY A 319 8.76 5.33 -26.71
CA GLY A 319 10.04 5.96 -26.36
C GLY A 319 9.89 7.44 -25.96
N TRP A 320 9.11 8.18 -26.75
CA TRP A 320 8.80 9.58 -26.46
C TRP A 320 8.00 9.74 -25.18
N ALA A 321 6.98 8.89 -24.98
CA ALA A 321 6.13 8.94 -23.80
C ALA A 321 6.92 8.62 -22.52
N MET A 322 7.75 7.59 -22.54
CA MET A 322 8.61 7.22 -21.40
C MET A 322 9.55 8.36 -21.01
N PHE A 323 10.21 8.97 -21.99
CA PHE A 323 11.09 10.13 -21.75
C PHE A 323 10.33 11.34 -21.20
N THR A 324 9.21 11.70 -21.85
CA THR A 324 8.40 12.86 -21.47
C THR A 324 7.83 12.71 -20.05
N ILE A 325 7.34 11.52 -19.70
CA ILE A 325 6.81 11.24 -18.36
C ILE A 325 7.90 11.40 -17.29
N ILE A 326 9.12 10.91 -17.55
CA ILE A 326 10.26 11.10 -16.63
C ILE A 326 10.56 12.58 -16.46
N MET A 327 10.62 13.34 -17.56
CA MET A 327 10.89 14.78 -17.51
C MET A 327 9.84 15.57 -16.74
N ILE A 328 8.56 15.24 -16.96
CA ILE A 328 7.44 15.84 -16.22
C ILE A 328 7.56 15.53 -14.74
N ASN A 329 7.88 14.28 -14.39
CA ASN A 329 8.05 13.89 -12.97
C ASN A 329 9.23 14.61 -12.30
N ILE A 330 10.34 14.82 -13.02
CA ILE A 330 11.48 15.61 -12.52
C ILE A 330 11.02 17.05 -12.24
N TRP A 331 10.31 17.66 -13.17
CA TRP A 331 9.82 19.02 -13.02
C TRP A 331 8.88 19.19 -11.82
N ILE A 332 7.99 18.21 -11.56
CA ILE A 332 7.06 18.25 -10.43
C ILE A 332 7.78 17.88 -9.10
N GLY A 333 8.69 16.90 -9.13
CA GLY A 333 9.28 16.32 -7.93
C GLY A 333 10.46 17.10 -7.34
N VAL A 334 11.27 17.76 -8.20
CA VAL A 334 12.48 18.49 -7.78
C VAL A 334 12.18 19.59 -6.75
N PRO A 335 11.13 20.43 -6.90
CA PRO A 335 10.82 21.46 -5.90
C PRO A 335 10.54 20.89 -4.50
N TYR A 336 9.82 19.80 -4.42
CA TYR A 336 9.54 19.14 -3.14
C TYR A 336 10.81 18.59 -2.49
N GLN A 337 11.62 17.89 -3.26
CA GLN A 337 12.90 17.36 -2.78
C GLN A 337 13.90 18.47 -2.41
N MET A 338 13.87 19.61 -3.09
CA MET A 338 14.64 20.80 -2.74
C MET A 338 14.32 21.30 -1.33
N LEU A 339 13.03 21.33 -0.95
CA LEU A 339 12.64 21.75 0.40
C LEU A 339 13.20 20.82 1.48
N ILE A 340 13.05 19.51 1.28
CA ILE A 340 13.57 18.51 2.22
C ILE A 340 15.08 18.64 2.33
N SER A 341 15.78 18.67 1.19
CA SER A 341 17.24 18.78 1.16
C SER A 341 17.74 20.10 1.74
N THR A 342 16.99 21.21 1.59
CA THR A 342 17.32 22.49 2.24
C THR A 342 17.31 22.33 3.76
N GLY A 343 16.26 21.72 4.34
CA GLY A 343 16.18 21.50 5.76
C GLY A 343 17.34 20.67 6.30
N VAL A 344 17.71 19.59 5.60
CA VAL A 344 18.82 18.74 6.00
C VAL A 344 20.18 19.46 5.87
N LEU A 345 20.40 20.19 4.75
CA LEU A 345 21.65 20.94 4.55
C LEU A 345 21.87 22.03 5.59
N MET A 346 20.80 22.65 6.08
CA MET A 346 20.87 23.67 7.15
C MET A 346 21.24 23.07 8.52
N ASN A 347 21.05 21.78 8.73
CA ASN A 347 21.37 21.09 9.97
C ASN A 347 22.81 20.51 9.98
N ILE A 348 23.58 20.64 8.91
CA ILE A 348 24.99 20.25 8.91
C ILE A 348 25.77 21.18 9.84
N PRO A 349 26.49 20.66 10.86
CA PRO A 349 27.27 21.48 11.78
C PRO A 349 28.25 22.42 11.04
N ALA A 350 28.23 23.71 11.38
CA ALA A 350 29.07 24.71 10.74
C ALA A 350 30.56 24.37 10.89
N ASP A 351 30.95 23.82 12.04
CA ASP A 351 32.32 23.42 12.34
C ASP A 351 32.85 22.38 11.36
N MET A 352 32.04 21.46 10.91
CA MET A 352 32.44 20.47 9.88
C MET A 352 32.76 21.15 8.54
N ILE A 353 31.97 22.17 8.17
CA ILE A 353 32.17 22.92 6.92
C ILE A 353 33.42 23.81 7.04
N GLU A 354 33.63 24.42 8.21
CA GLU A 354 34.79 25.29 8.47
C GLU A 354 36.10 24.49 8.53
N ALA A 355 36.13 23.38 9.25
CA ALA A 355 37.27 22.48 9.29
C ALA A 355 37.70 22.01 7.89
N ALA A 356 36.74 21.57 7.08
CA ALA A 356 37.00 21.17 5.70
C ALA A 356 37.56 22.32 4.83
N ARG A 357 37.16 23.57 5.08
CA ARG A 357 37.73 24.73 4.37
C ARG A 357 39.16 25.00 4.81
N ILE A 358 39.45 24.88 6.11
CA ILE A 358 40.81 25.04 6.65
C ILE A 358 41.74 23.96 6.07
N ASP A 359 41.24 22.72 5.89
CA ASP A 359 41.91 21.63 5.23
C ASP A 359 42.09 21.77 3.71
N GLY A 360 41.58 22.89 3.12
CA GLY A 360 41.74 23.19 1.68
C GLY A 360 40.75 22.43 0.78
N ALA A 361 39.64 21.87 1.32
CA ALA A 361 38.68 21.16 0.51
C ALA A 361 37.99 22.06 -0.52
N ASN A 362 38.01 21.67 -1.77
CA ASN A 362 37.27 22.34 -2.82
C ASN A 362 35.75 22.05 -2.74
N PRO A 363 34.89 22.83 -3.43
CA PRO A 363 33.44 22.64 -3.34
C PRO A 363 32.95 21.24 -3.73
N VAL A 364 33.60 20.57 -4.67
CA VAL A 364 33.27 19.22 -5.13
C VAL A 364 33.62 18.19 -4.04
N GLN A 365 34.81 18.30 -3.44
CA GLN A 365 35.24 17.47 -2.33
C GLN A 365 34.30 17.64 -1.11
N MET A 366 33.95 18.91 -0.80
CA MET A 366 32.97 19.21 0.27
C MET A 366 31.59 18.59 -0.01
N PHE A 367 31.17 18.60 -1.26
CA PHE A 367 29.90 17.95 -1.63
C PHE A 367 29.96 16.44 -1.42
N PHE A 368 30.91 15.74 -2.04
CA PHE A 368 30.96 14.28 -2.04
C PHE A 368 31.42 13.67 -0.70
N ARG A 369 32.25 14.38 0.08
CA ARG A 369 32.80 13.84 1.34
C ARG A 369 32.05 14.25 2.60
N ILE A 370 31.28 15.37 2.56
CA ILE A 370 30.60 15.90 3.72
C ILE A 370 29.08 15.99 3.48
N LYS A 371 28.65 16.79 2.49
CA LYS A 371 27.22 17.07 2.32
C LYS A 371 26.42 15.86 1.85
N LEU A 372 26.89 15.16 0.84
CA LEU A 372 26.19 14.00 0.27
C LEU A 372 26.12 12.82 1.26
N PRO A 373 27.18 12.41 1.96
CA PRO A 373 27.07 11.37 3.00
C PRO A 373 26.12 11.75 4.13
N TYR A 374 26.13 13.01 4.57
CA TYR A 374 25.21 13.52 5.58
C TYR A 374 23.75 13.49 5.07
N LEU A 375 23.51 13.94 3.85
CA LEU A 375 22.19 13.86 3.21
C LEU A 375 21.70 12.41 3.11
N LEU A 376 22.56 11.50 2.69
CA LEU A 376 22.22 10.08 2.55
C LEU A 376 21.97 9.40 3.91
N SER A 377 22.67 9.81 4.97
CA SER A 377 22.41 9.26 6.31
C SER A 377 21.03 9.69 6.85
N VAL A 378 20.64 10.93 6.60
CA VAL A 378 19.34 11.47 7.07
C VAL A 378 18.18 11.08 6.16
N GLN A 379 18.37 11.17 4.83
CA GLN A 379 17.32 10.93 3.83
C GLN A 379 17.31 9.50 3.26
N GLY A 380 18.28 8.66 3.59
CA GLY A 380 18.37 7.29 3.09
C GLY A 380 17.07 6.48 3.28
N PRO A 381 16.48 6.43 4.48
CA PRO A 381 15.21 5.76 4.70
C PRO A 381 14.06 6.35 3.87
N SER A 382 14.03 7.67 3.68
CA SER A 382 13.00 8.31 2.84
C SER A 382 13.18 8.00 1.35
N LEU A 383 14.41 7.84 0.86
CA LEU A 383 14.67 7.43 -0.52
C LEU A 383 14.12 6.03 -0.83
N VAL A 384 14.22 5.11 0.12
CA VAL A 384 13.62 3.77 -0.03
C VAL A 384 12.10 3.89 -0.15
N THR A 385 11.49 4.70 0.71
CA THR A 385 10.05 4.97 0.67
C THR A 385 9.63 5.65 -0.65
N ASP A 386 10.44 6.61 -1.13
CA ASP A 386 10.18 7.32 -2.39
C ASP A 386 10.27 6.38 -3.60
N PHE A 387 11.22 5.44 -3.59
CA PHE A 387 11.30 4.42 -4.64
C PHE A 387 10.06 3.52 -4.65
N VAL A 388 9.63 3.01 -3.50
CA VAL A 388 8.41 2.20 -3.38
C VAL A 388 7.17 3.01 -3.81
N ARG A 389 7.10 4.28 -3.44
CA ARG A 389 6.03 5.19 -3.89
C ARG A 389 6.04 5.36 -5.42
N ASN A 390 7.21 5.45 -6.04
CA ASN A 390 7.32 5.55 -7.49
C ASN A 390 6.99 4.24 -8.21
N VAL A 391 7.31 3.08 -7.66
CA VAL A 391 6.82 1.77 -8.16
C VAL A 391 5.28 1.75 -8.23
N ASN A 392 4.62 2.37 -7.25
CA ASN A 392 3.16 2.46 -7.13
C ASN A 392 2.59 3.80 -7.63
N ASN A 393 3.32 4.53 -8.49
CA ASN A 393 2.89 5.84 -8.95
C ASN A 393 1.81 5.73 -10.05
N PHE A 394 0.57 5.63 -9.62
CA PHE A 394 -0.57 5.55 -10.52
C PHE A 394 -0.82 6.85 -11.29
N ASN A 395 -0.80 8.00 -10.57
CA ASN A 395 -1.32 9.27 -11.09
C ASN A 395 -0.56 9.78 -12.31
N VAL A 396 0.78 9.77 -12.25
CA VAL A 396 1.59 10.35 -13.32
C VAL A 396 1.38 9.61 -14.64
N ILE A 397 1.40 8.28 -14.60
CA ILE A 397 1.22 7.47 -15.81
C ILE A 397 -0.22 7.56 -16.31
N TYR A 398 -1.18 7.30 -15.42
CA TYR A 398 -2.59 7.23 -15.81
C TYR A 398 -3.12 8.55 -16.35
N LEU A 399 -2.93 9.66 -15.62
CA LEU A 399 -3.49 10.95 -16.00
C LEU A 399 -2.84 11.55 -17.26
N LEU A 400 -1.56 11.23 -17.52
CA LEU A 400 -0.90 11.72 -18.75
C LEU A 400 -1.25 10.90 -19.98
N THR A 401 -1.58 9.61 -19.86
CA THR A 401 -1.58 8.70 -21.02
C THR A 401 -2.87 7.91 -21.22
N GLN A 402 -3.83 7.97 -20.28
CA GLN A 402 -5.04 7.14 -20.26
C GLN A 402 -5.74 6.99 -21.61
N ASP A 403 -6.09 8.12 -22.25
CA ASP A 403 -6.90 8.13 -23.49
C ASP A 403 -6.09 8.44 -24.75
N VAL A 404 -4.79 8.68 -24.63
CA VAL A 404 -3.95 9.12 -25.77
C VAL A 404 -2.96 8.06 -26.22
N PHE A 405 -2.50 7.19 -25.31
CA PHE A 405 -1.52 6.18 -25.64
C PHE A 405 -2.20 4.88 -26.11
N VAL A 406 -1.81 4.43 -27.29
CA VAL A 406 -2.26 3.16 -27.87
C VAL A 406 -1.04 2.25 -28.03
N THR A 407 -1.13 1.00 -27.54
CA THR A 407 -0.06 0.03 -27.70
C THR A 407 -0.02 -0.52 -29.13
N ASN A 408 1.17 -0.61 -29.67
CA ASN A 408 1.44 -1.28 -30.96
C ASN A 408 1.97 -2.72 -30.77
N ASN A 409 2.26 -3.11 -29.53
CA ASN A 409 2.76 -4.44 -29.21
C ASN A 409 1.60 -5.41 -29.02
N GLN A 410 1.44 -6.35 -29.97
CA GLN A 410 0.35 -7.32 -29.97
C GLN A 410 0.31 -8.19 -28.71
N GLN A 411 1.46 -8.60 -28.17
CA GLN A 411 1.52 -9.42 -26.95
C GLN A 411 1.06 -8.62 -25.72
N LEU A 412 1.45 -7.34 -25.62
CA LEU A 412 0.95 -6.47 -24.56
C LEU A 412 -0.55 -6.23 -24.69
N ALA A 413 -1.04 -5.98 -25.90
CA ALA A 413 -2.47 -5.78 -26.15
C ALA A 413 -3.30 -7.01 -25.75
N GLN A 414 -2.85 -8.23 -26.04
CA GLN A 414 -3.52 -9.48 -25.67
C GLN A 414 -3.59 -9.70 -24.16
N SER A 415 -2.66 -9.15 -23.39
CA SER A 415 -2.67 -9.20 -21.92
C SER A 415 -3.26 -7.94 -21.30
N ASN A 416 -3.86 -7.06 -22.11
CA ASN A 416 -4.43 -5.78 -21.67
C ASN A 416 -3.41 -4.85 -21.01
N ALA A 417 -2.14 -4.92 -21.40
CA ALA A 417 -1.07 -4.05 -20.97
C ALA A 417 -0.68 -3.03 -22.05
N LYS A 418 -0.04 -1.94 -21.67
CA LYS A 418 0.58 -0.96 -22.56
C LYS A 418 2.07 -0.84 -22.24
N GLU A 419 2.89 -0.42 -23.21
CA GLU A 419 4.34 -0.28 -23.04
C GLU A 419 4.72 0.69 -21.92
N ILE A 420 3.88 1.67 -21.67
CA ILE A 420 4.07 2.72 -20.65
C ILE A 420 3.47 2.36 -19.28
N ASP A 421 2.74 1.23 -19.18
CA ASP A 421 2.15 0.84 -17.91
C ASP A 421 3.20 0.53 -16.86
N LEU A 422 2.93 0.97 -15.65
CA LEU A 422 3.52 0.38 -14.46
C LEU A 422 2.67 -0.81 -14.01
N LEU A 423 3.19 -1.64 -13.13
CA LEU A 423 2.43 -2.76 -12.59
C LEU A 423 1.10 -2.31 -11.96
N VAL A 424 1.08 -1.16 -11.28
CA VAL A 424 -0.13 -0.60 -10.65
C VAL A 424 -1.16 -0.09 -11.68
N THR A 425 -0.74 0.52 -12.78
CA THR A 425 -1.68 0.99 -13.81
C THR A 425 -2.24 -0.16 -14.64
N TRP A 426 -1.43 -1.18 -14.89
CA TRP A 426 -1.90 -2.42 -15.52
C TRP A 426 -2.90 -3.17 -14.63
N LEU A 427 -2.60 -3.32 -13.33
CA LEU A 427 -3.51 -3.87 -12.33
C LEU A 427 -4.86 -3.13 -12.33
N PHE A 428 -4.83 -1.81 -12.29
CA PHE A 428 -6.04 -0.98 -12.32
C PHE A 428 -6.86 -1.23 -13.59
N ARG A 429 -6.21 -1.31 -14.75
CA ARG A 429 -6.90 -1.59 -16.01
C ARG A 429 -7.53 -2.97 -16.02
N LEU A 430 -6.81 -3.99 -15.53
CA LEU A 430 -7.36 -5.35 -15.42
C LEU A 430 -8.62 -5.38 -14.54
N THR A 431 -8.67 -4.56 -13.48
CA THR A 431 -9.85 -4.51 -12.59
C THR A 431 -10.99 -3.68 -13.14
N GLN A 432 -10.73 -2.49 -13.68
CA GLN A 432 -11.78 -1.51 -14.02
C GLN A 432 -12.27 -1.62 -15.45
N GLU A 433 -11.40 -2.00 -16.40
CA GLU A 433 -11.75 -2.05 -17.81
C GLU A 433 -12.05 -3.48 -18.27
N TYR A 434 -11.34 -4.48 -17.74
CA TYR A 434 -11.41 -5.87 -18.22
C TYR A 434 -11.99 -6.86 -17.21
N TYR A 435 -12.30 -6.43 -15.99
CA TYR A 435 -12.89 -7.27 -14.94
C TYR A 435 -12.13 -8.59 -14.70
N ASN A 436 -10.81 -8.58 -14.90
CA ASN A 436 -9.93 -9.74 -14.70
C ASN A 436 -9.30 -9.66 -13.30
N TYR A 437 -10.13 -9.88 -12.29
CA TYR A 437 -9.75 -9.72 -10.88
C TYR A 437 -8.69 -10.72 -10.43
N LYS A 438 -8.73 -11.97 -10.95
CA LYS A 438 -7.73 -13.00 -10.63
C LYS A 438 -6.31 -12.56 -11.00
N MET A 439 -6.10 -12.06 -12.23
CA MET A 439 -4.78 -11.62 -12.67
C MET A 439 -4.36 -10.30 -12.01
N ALA A 440 -5.30 -9.39 -11.77
CA ALA A 440 -5.04 -8.18 -11.01
C ALA A 440 -4.59 -8.49 -9.57
N ALA A 441 -5.20 -9.46 -8.91
CA ALA A 441 -4.81 -9.90 -7.58
C ALA A 441 -3.40 -10.52 -7.56
N VAL A 442 -3.06 -11.35 -8.55
CA VAL A 442 -1.69 -11.89 -8.70
C VAL A 442 -0.68 -10.78 -8.89
N LEU A 443 -0.96 -9.79 -9.76
CA LEU A 443 -0.08 -8.63 -9.95
C LEU A 443 0.08 -7.82 -8.66
N GLY A 444 -0.99 -7.62 -7.88
CA GLY A 444 -0.93 -6.95 -6.58
C GLY A 444 0.03 -7.65 -5.61
N ILE A 445 -0.02 -8.98 -5.54
CA ILE A 445 0.93 -9.78 -4.75
C ILE A 445 2.36 -9.60 -5.26
N MET A 446 2.56 -9.61 -6.58
CA MET A 446 3.90 -9.42 -7.17
C MET A 446 4.47 -8.04 -6.91
N VAL A 447 3.65 -6.99 -7.00
CA VAL A 447 4.05 -5.62 -6.61
C VAL A 447 4.49 -5.58 -5.15
N PHE A 448 3.72 -6.20 -4.26
CA PHE A 448 4.09 -6.29 -2.85
C PHE A 448 5.43 -7.00 -2.65
N ILE A 449 5.65 -8.15 -3.31
CA ILE A 449 6.91 -8.91 -3.21
C ILE A 449 8.09 -8.06 -3.70
N VAL A 450 7.96 -7.40 -4.86
CA VAL A 450 9.02 -6.54 -5.42
C VAL A 450 9.36 -5.40 -4.45
N CYS A 451 8.34 -4.71 -3.92
CA CYS A 451 8.55 -3.64 -2.95
C CYS A 451 9.16 -4.14 -1.64
N ALA A 452 8.70 -5.29 -1.11
CA ALA A 452 9.20 -5.87 0.12
C ALA A 452 10.67 -6.29 0.00
N VAL A 453 11.03 -7.02 -1.07
CA VAL A 453 12.42 -7.43 -1.33
C VAL A 453 13.32 -6.21 -1.47
N PHE A 454 12.93 -5.22 -2.26
CA PHE A 454 13.70 -3.99 -2.41
C PHE A 454 13.90 -3.29 -1.06
N THR A 455 12.83 -3.14 -0.29
CA THR A 455 12.85 -2.48 1.01
C THR A 455 13.80 -3.19 1.99
N VAL A 456 13.65 -4.51 2.14
CA VAL A 456 14.49 -5.31 3.05
C VAL A 456 15.97 -5.22 2.65
N VAL A 457 16.28 -5.35 1.36
CA VAL A 457 17.66 -5.25 0.85
C VAL A 457 18.24 -3.86 1.15
N CYS A 458 17.51 -2.78 0.84
CA CYS A 458 17.99 -1.42 1.08
C CYS A 458 18.21 -1.14 2.57
N PHE A 459 17.25 -1.50 3.44
CA PHE A 459 17.41 -1.30 4.88
C PHE A 459 18.54 -2.13 5.49
N HIS A 460 18.79 -3.33 4.97
CA HIS A 460 19.96 -4.11 5.39
C HIS A 460 21.27 -3.34 5.14
N PHE A 461 21.42 -2.71 3.97
CA PHE A 461 22.61 -1.91 3.66
C PHE A 461 22.70 -0.60 4.47
N ILE A 462 21.57 0.07 4.74
CA ILE A 462 21.52 1.30 5.54
C ILE A 462 21.95 1.01 6.98
N ASN A 463 21.34 0.02 7.64
CA ASN A 463 21.63 -0.34 9.02
C ASN A 463 23.07 -0.84 9.23
N LYS A 464 23.64 -1.55 8.24
CA LYS A 464 25.05 -1.99 8.30
C LYS A 464 26.02 -0.81 8.34
N LYS A 465 25.71 0.30 7.66
CA LYS A 465 26.54 1.51 7.70
C LYS A 465 26.42 2.24 9.03
N GLU A 466 25.23 2.35 9.61
CA GLU A 466 25.06 2.98 10.94
C GLU A 466 25.84 2.23 12.02
N ALA A 467 25.85 0.90 12.01
CA ALA A 467 26.61 0.09 12.93
C ALA A 467 28.15 0.24 12.78
N THR A 468 28.63 0.80 11.66
CA THR A 468 30.07 1.03 11.43
C THR A 468 30.50 2.43 11.88
N PHE A 469 29.56 3.34 12.14
CA PHE A 469 29.81 4.71 12.63
C PHE A 469 29.43 4.93 14.11
N SER A 470 28.82 3.93 14.77
CA SER A 470 28.61 3.85 16.21
C SER A 470 29.74 3.09 16.91
#